data_0498a2bec009c98024e3a36de2e8ee0f
#
_entry.id   0498a2bec009c98024e3a36de2e8ee0f
#
_cell.length_a   1.000
_cell.length_b   1.000
_cell.length_c   1.000
_cell.angle_alpha   90.00
_cell.angle_beta   90.00
_cell.angle_gamma   90.00
#
_symmetry.space_group_name_H-M   'P 1'
#
loop_
_entity.id
_entity.type
_entity.pdbx_description
1 polymer ?
#
loop_
_entity_poly.entity_id
_entity_poly.type
_entity_poly.pdbx_seq_one_letter_code
_entity_poly.pdbx_strand_id
1 'polypeptide(L)'
;MLFRSRHNFFIFLCQKFFNLRDIFIVYVYENVFLHYTMKQWDQSPEEIDPNTTARVPVFLSRDDRYFQDPWQGMPLEGYTPLFKRLLDHPGVTVELGVDARERLTLGEDGLALDGVPFAGPVIYTGAVDELFACRFGRLPYRTLEFRFENYPVEFWQSHGTVNYTVSEEWTRITEFKYLTGQVKPECTTIAKEISHAYTGAPEETPYYAIINPENDALYARYQELAERYGNLYLLGRLAEYKYYNMDAIVARALELCDTLAEKGA
;
A
#
# COMPACT_ATOMS: atom_id res chain seq x y z
N MET A 1 4.62 8.78 -29.70
CA MET A 1 4.80 10.11 -29.10
C MET A 1 3.42 10.69 -28.71
N LEU A 2 2.66 9.98 -27.91
CA LEU A 2 1.30 10.33 -27.46
C LEU A 2 1.11 9.70 -26.10
N PHE A 3 1.02 10.48 -25.10
CA PHE A 3 0.78 10.33 -23.67
C PHE A 3 1.89 10.95 -22.81
N ARG A 4 2.11 12.25 -22.97
CA ARG A 4 2.62 13.06 -21.89
C ARG A 4 1.41 13.49 -21.05
N SER A 5 1.33 12.90 -19.86
CA SER A 5 0.48 13.21 -18.71
C SER A 5 -1.05 13.17 -18.95
N ARG A 6 -1.72 12.22 -18.30
CA ARG A 6 -3.18 12.20 -18.14
C ARG A 6 -3.71 13.47 -17.46
N HIS A 7 -2.86 14.19 -16.74
CA HIS A 7 -3.14 15.51 -16.18
C HIS A 7 -3.40 16.54 -17.29
N ASN A 8 -2.56 16.58 -18.34
CA ASN A 8 -2.80 17.41 -19.52
C ASN A 8 -4.05 16.95 -20.31
N PHE A 9 -4.45 15.70 -20.21
CA PHE A 9 -5.68 15.23 -20.83
C PHE A 9 -6.93 15.74 -20.07
N PHE A 10 -6.88 15.80 -18.75
CA PHE A 10 -7.94 16.39 -17.91
C PHE A 10 -8.04 17.90 -18.13
N ILE A 11 -6.92 18.62 -18.12
CA ILE A 11 -6.86 20.05 -18.44
C ILE A 11 -7.28 20.31 -19.90
N PHE A 12 -6.89 19.45 -20.84
CA PHE A 12 -7.28 19.54 -22.25
C PHE A 12 -8.79 19.33 -22.46
N LEU A 13 -9.40 18.44 -21.71
CA LEU A 13 -10.87 18.29 -21.68
C LEU A 13 -11.54 19.56 -21.09
N CYS A 14 -11.01 20.12 -20.01
CA CYS A 14 -11.50 21.36 -19.42
C CYS A 14 -11.39 22.58 -20.36
N GLN A 15 -10.41 22.64 -21.23
CA GLN A 15 -10.20 23.79 -22.14
C GLN A 15 -11.08 23.79 -23.40
N LYS A 16 -11.70 22.67 -23.78
CA LYS A 16 -12.41 22.57 -25.09
C LYS A 16 -13.93 22.58 -25.09
N PHE A 17 -14.60 22.40 -23.96
CA PHE A 17 -16.07 22.28 -23.94
C PHE A 17 -16.70 22.93 -22.71
N PHE A 18 -17.26 24.12 -22.86
CA PHE A 18 -18.18 24.76 -21.92
C PHE A 18 -19.56 24.08 -22.00
N ASN A 19 -19.66 22.91 -21.37
CA ASN A 19 -20.91 22.15 -21.28
C ASN A 19 -21.13 21.68 -19.83
N LEU A 20 -22.35 21.34 -19.45
CA LEU A 20 -22.69 20.70 -18.16
C LEU A 20 -21.74 19.53 -17.78
N ARG A 21 -21.24 18.86 -18.78
CA ARG A 21 -20.21 17.80 -18.67
C ARG A 21 -18.91 18.30 -18.05
N ASP A 22 -18.46 19.48 -18.43
CA ASP A 22 -17.18 20.05 -17.99
C ASP A 22 -17.28 20.58 -16.57
N ILE A 23 -18.43 21.17 -16.22
CA ILE A 23 -18.75 21.59 -14.85
C ILE A 23 -18.74 20.36 -13.91
N PHE A 24 -19.31 19.24 -14.35
CA PHE A 24 -19.32 18.00 -13.57
C PHE A 24 -17.90 17.42 -13.40
N ILE A 25 -17.08 17.42 -14.45
CA ILE A 25 -15.69 16.94 -14.41
C ILE A 25 -14.86 17.80 -13.46
N VAL A 26 -14.98 19.12 -13.54
CA VAL A 26 -14.29 20.04 -12.63
C VAL A 26 -14.75 19.82 -11.19
N TYR A 27 -16.04 19.69 -10.96
CA TYR A 27 -16.60 19.43 -9.64
C TYR A 27 -16.07 18.11 -9.05
N VAL A 28 -16.04 17.02 -9.83
CA VAL A 28 -15.49 15.71 -9.40
C VAL A 28 -13.99 15.83 -9.12
N TYR A 29 -13.24 16.52 -9.98
CA TYR A 29 -11.83 16.74 -9.75
C TYR A 29 -11.57 17.48 -8.44
N GLU A 30 -12.21 18.62 -8.22
CA GLU A 30 -12.00 19.46 -7.05
C GLU A 30 -12.50 18.79 -5.75
N ASN A 31 -13.67 18.15 -5.79
CA ASN A 31 -14.32 17.64 -4.58
C ASN A 31 -14.01 16.17 -4.26
N VAL A 32 -13.51 15.39 -5.22
CA VAL A 32 -13.22 13.97 -4.99
C VAL A 32 -11.71 13.68 -5.06
N PHE A 33 -11.02 14.21 -6.08
CA PHE A 33 -9.62 13.84 -6.30
C PHE A 33 -8.62 14.79 -5.69
N LEU A 34 -8.75 16.10 -5.93
CA LEU A 34 -7.75 17.11 -5.58
C LEU A 34 -7.41 17.08 -4.08
N HIS A 35 -8.39 17.39 -3.24
CA HIS A 35 -8.16 17.53 -1.80
C HIS A 35 -7.88 16.20 -1.12
N TYR A 36 -8.52 15.10 -1.59
CA TYR A 36 -8.23 13.78 -1.07
C TYR A 36 -6.77 13.37 -1.34
N THR A 37 -6.31 13.62 -2.57
CA THR A 37 -4.94 13.30 -2.97
C THR A 37 -3.93 14.12 -2.17
N MET A 38 -4.17 15.42 -2.00
CA MET A 38 -3.33 16.28 -1.17
C MET A 38 -3.30 15.80 0.30
N LYS A 39 -4.44 15.44 0.88
CA LYS A 39 -4.52 14.89 2.25
C LYS A 39 -3.74 13.58 2.41
N GLN A 40 -3.93 12.66 1.46
CA GLN A 40 -3.34 11.32 1.53
C GLN A 40 -1.82 11.36 1.35
N TRP A 41 -1.35 12.18 0.41
CA TRP A 41 0.05 12.17 -0.03
C TRP A 41 0.88 13.36 0.47
N ASP A 42 0.21 14.42 0.96
CA ASP A 42 0.84 15.68 1.36
C ASP A 42 1.66 16.32 0.22
N GLN A 43 1.14 16.20 -0.99
CA GLN A 43 1.76 16.68 -2.23
C GLN A 43 0.72 17.34 -3.11
N SER A 44 1.15 18.31 -3.91
CA SER A 44 0.29 18.89 -4.95
C SER A 44 0.07 17.88 -6.10
N PRO A 45 -1.01 18.01 -6.88
CA PRO A 45 -1.27 17.13 -8.02
C PRO A 45 -0.15 17.12 -9.07
N GLU A 46 0.64 18.19 -9.14
CA GLU A 46 1.77 18.32 -10.06
C GLU A 46 2.99 17.50 -9.62
N GLU A 47 3.10 17.22 -8.33
CA GLU A 47 4.21 16.49 -7.72
C GLU A 47 3.94 14.98 -7.63
N ILE A 48 2.67 14.58 -7.72
CA ILE A 48 2.27 13.18 -7.58
C ILE A 48 2.38 12.46 -8.92
N ASP A 49 2.93 11.24 -8.89
CA ASP A 49 2.91 10.35 -10.06
C ASP A 49 1.44 10.11 -10.49
N PRO A 50 1.09 10.43 -11.75
CA PRO A 50 -0.26 10.21 -12.28
C PRO A 50 -0.78 8.78 -12.12
N ASN A 51 0.10 7.78 -12.05
CA ASN A 51 -0.27 6.39 -11.82
C ASN A 51 -0.85 6.15 -10.41
N THR A 52 -0.49 6.97 -9.44
CA THR A 52 -1.03 6.92 -8.08
C THR A 52 -2.53 7.16 -8.05
N THR A 53 -3.03 8.11 -8.85
CA THR A 53 -4.47 8.44 -8.94
C THR A 53 -5.19 7.65 -10.04
N ALA A 54 -4.49 7.25 -11.10
CA ALA A 54 -5.06 6.51 -12.24
C ALA A 54 -5.61 5.13 -11.87
N ARG A 55 -5.23 4.58 -10.70
CA ARG A 55 -5.74 3.31 -10.17
C ARG A 55 -7.21 3.37 -9.72
N VAL A 56 -7.72 4.57 -9.43
CA VAL A 56 -9.13 4.75 -9.06
C VAL A 56 -9.95 4.73 -10.35
N PRO A 57 -10.75 3.70 -10.59
CA PRO A 57 -11.53 3.61 -11.81
C PRO A 57 -12.67 4.64 -11.79
N VAL A 58 -12.82 5.35 -12.91
CA VAL A 58 -13.98 6.23 -13.13
C VAL A 58 -14.66 5.79 -14.42
N PHE A 59 -15.83 5.20 -14.28
CA PHE A 59 -16.60 4.68 -15.41
C PHE A 59 -17.96 5.37 -15.50
N LEU A 60 -18.44 5.61 -16.72
CA LEU A 60 -19.84 5.88 -16.97
C LEU A 60 -20.60 4.55 -16.94
N SER A 61 -21.01 4.13 -15.76
CA SER A 61 -21.68 2.87 -15.50
C SER A 61 -22.80 3.04 -14.49
N ARG A 62 -23.74 2.09 -14.48
CA ARG A 62 -24.72 1.90 -13.40
C ARG A 62 -24.20 0.93 -12.34
N ASP A 63 -23.05 0.33 -12.56
CA ASP A 63 -22.34 -0.50 -11.58
C ASP A 63 -21.56 0.45 -10.66
N ASP A 64 -21.92 0.48 -9.40
CA ASP A 64 -21.34 1.33 -8.34
C ASP A 64 -20.27 0.63 -7.51
N ARG A 65 -19.88 -0.59 -7.87
CA ARG A 65 -18.77 -1.29 -7.22
C ARG A 65 -17.46 -0.57 -7.46
N TYR A 66 -16.64 -0.50 -6.44
CA TYR A 66 -15.31 0.11 -6.53
C TYR A 66 -14.37 -0.69 -7.47
N PHE A 67 -14.40 -2.02 -7.38
CA PHE A 67 -13.67 -2.92 -8.27
C PHE A 67 -14.63 -3.66 -9.19
N GLN A 68 -14.17 -3.93 -10.42
CA GLN A 68 -14.93 -4.64 -11.45
C GLN A 68 -14.60 -6.14 -11.54
N ASP A 69 -13.76 -6.62 -10.61
CA ASP A 69 -13.34 -8.02 -10.56
C ASP A 69 -14.53 -8.96 -10.39
N PRO A 70 -14.55 -10.11 -11.09
CA PRO A 70 -15.65 -11.07 -10.98
C PRO A 70 -15.71 -11.75 -9.61
N TRP A 71 -14.58 -11.82 -8.91
CA TRP A 71 -14.46 -12.42 -7.60
C TRP A 71 -14.01 -11.39 -6.59
N GLN A 72 -14.88 -11.07 -5.65
CA GLN A 72 -14.64 -10.11 -4.57
C GLN A 72 -15.19 -10.69 -3.27
N GLY A 73 -14.45 -10.52 -2.17
CA GLY A 73 -14.90 -11.00 -0.88
C GLY A 73 -13.90 -10.72 0.23
N MET A 74 -14.36 -10.97 1.45
CA MET A 74 -13.55 -10.92 2.66
C MET A 74 -13.52 -12.33 3.27
N PRO A 75 -12.39 -12.76 3.86
CA PRO A 75 -12.37 -14.01 4.60
C PRO A 75 -13.40 -13.99 5.73
N LEU A 76 -14.29 -14.99 5.79
CA LEU A 76 -15.40 -15.04 6.74
C LEU A 76 -14.95 -14.89 8.21
N GLU A 77 -13.83 -15.52 8.55
CA GLU A 77 -13.25 -15.48 9.90
C GLU A 77 -12.12 -14.43 10.04
N GLY A 78 -11.93 -13.56 9.02
CA GLY A 78 -10.87 -12.59 8.94
C GLY A 78 -9.54 -13.16 8.42
N TYR A 79 -8.56 -12.28 8.27
CA TYR A 79 -7.26 -12.63 7.66
C TYR A 79 -6.38 -13.50 8.56
N THR A 80 -6.43 -13.33 9.87
CA THR A 80 -5.57 -14.11 10.79
C THR A 80 -5.81 -15.63 10.68
N PRO A 81 -7.05 -16.13 10.70
CA PRO A 81 -7.31 -17.57 10.46
C PRO A 81 -6.94 -18.01 9.04
N LEU A 82 -7.13 -17.15 8.03
CA LEU A 82 -6.71 -17.45 6.66
C LEU A 82 -5.19 -17.70 6.60
N PHE A 83 -4.39 -16.78 7.12
CA PHE A 83 -2.93 -16.92 7.12
C PHE A 83 -2.45 -18.09 7.99
N LYS A 84 -3.08 -18.35 9.13
CA LYS A 84 -2.77 -19.55 9.92
C LYS A 84 -2.94 -20.84 9.11
N ARG A 85 -4.02 -20.95 8.34
CA ARG A 85 -4.24 -22.11 7.46
C ARG A 85 -3.24 -22.19 6.31
N LEU A 86 -2.86 -21.05 5.71
CA LEU A 86 -1.87 -21.00 4.64
C LEU A 86 -0.46 -21.40 5.12
N LEU A 87 -0.13 -21.10 6.37
CA LEU A 87 1.17 -21.38 6.97
C LEU A 87 1.22 -22.70 7.73
N ASP A 88 0.08 -23.42 7.85
CA ASP A 88 -0.02 -24.73 8.52
C ASP A 88 0.55 -25.85 7.63
N HIS A 89 1.86 -25.90 7.56
CA HIS A 89 2.59 -26.89 6.78
C HIS A 89 3.85 -27.34 7.53
N PRO A 90 4.19 -28.65 7.56
CA PRO A 90 5.35 -29.17 8.32
C PRO A 90 6.70 -28.54 7.95
N GLY A 91 6.83 -28.03 6.72
CA GLY A 91 8.03 -27.35 6.25
C GLY A 91 8.07 -25.85 6.54
N VAL A 92 7.06 -25.29 7.25
CA VAL A 92 6.99 -23.86 7.56
C VAL A 92 7.09 -23.64 9.06
N THR A 93 8.09 -22.86 9.49
CA THR A 93 8.21 -22.38 10.86
C THR A 93 7.91 -20.89 10.90
N VAL A 94 6.99 -20.48 11.79
CA VAL A 94 6.60 -19.06 11.97
C VAL A 94 7.10 -18.59 13.32
N GLU A 95 7.92 -17.56 13.32
CA GLU A 95 8.39 -16.88 14.53
C GLU A 95 7.75 -15.48 14.57
N LEU A 96 7.06 -15.17 15.67
CA LEU A 96 6.40 -13.88 15.89
C LEU A 96 7.18 -13.05 16.90
N GLY A 97 7.09 -11.71 16.78
CA GLY A 97 7.79 -10.78 17.67
C GLY A 97 9.31 -10.76 17.47
N VAL A 98 9.77 -11.16 16.30
CA VAL A 98 11.18 -11.16 15.89
C VAL A 98 11.39 -10.16 14.77
N ASP A 99 12.29 -9.20 14.98
CA ASP A 99 12.76 -8.33 13.90
C ASP A 99 13.84 -9.06 13.10
N ALA A 100 13.58 -9.30 11.83
CA ALA A 100 14.54 -9.97 10.95
C ALA A 100 15.90 -9.24 10.84
N ARG A 101 15.93 -7.93 11.05
CA ARG A 101 17.14 -7.09 11.04
C ARG A 101 18.08 -7.39 12.19
N GLU A 102 17.58 -7.91 13.30
CA GLU A 102 18.39 -8.33 14.44
C GLU A 102 19.09 -9.67 14.20
N ARG A 103 18.55 -10.50 13.30
CA ARG A 103 19.06 -11.84 12.98
C ARG A 103 19.84 -11.89 11.68
N LEU A 104 19.55 -10.97 10.75
CA LEU A 104 20.13 -10.94 9.43
C LEU A 104 21.34 -10.00 9.39
N THR A 105 22.50 -10.53 9.05
CA THR A 105 23.72 -9.74 8.87
C THR A 105 24.10 -9.71 7.39
N LEU A 106 24.32 -8.51 6.86
CA LEU A 106 24.73 -8.23 5.49
C LEU A 106 26.18 -7.75 5.51
N GLY A 107 27.14 -8.67 5.30
CA GLY A 107 28.57 -8.42 5.35
C GLY A 107 29.24 -8.46 3.97
N GLU A 108 30.55 -8.17 3.94
CA GLU A 108 31.35 -8.27 2.71
C GLU A 108 31.45 -9.72 2.20
N ASP A 109 31.43 -10.68 3.09
CA ASP A 109 31.51 -12.12 2.79
C ASP A 109 30.14 -12.72 2.41
N GLY A 110 29.07 -11.92 2.37
CA GLY A 110 27.73 -12.35 2.05
C GLY A 110 26.74 -12.19 3.19
N LEU A 111 25.69 -13.01 3.16
CA LEU A 111 24.57 -12.97 4.08
C LEU A 111 24.74 -14.02 5.18
N ALA A 112 24.48 -13.65 6.42
CA ALA A 112 24.45 -14.54 7.57
C ALA A 112 23.11 -14.41 8.33
N LEU A 113 22.63 -15.54 8.86
CA LEU A 113 21.47 -15.61 9.75
C LEU A 113 21.96 -16.09 11.13
N ASP A 114 21.65 -15.34 12.17
CA ASP A 114 22.10 -15.59 13.56
C ASP A 114 23.64 -15.76 13.65
N GLY A 115 24.38 -15.00 12.86
CA GLY A 115 25.84 -15.05 12.80
C GLY A 115 26.41 -16.25 12.02
N VAL A 116 25.58 -17.11 11.43
CA VAL A 116 25.99 -18.24 10.60
C VAL A 116 25.82 -17.90 9.11
N PRO A 117 26.84 -18.08 8.25
CA PRO A 117 26.69 -17.86 6.81
C PRO A 117 25.49 -18.62 6.24
N PHE A 118 24.63 -17.95 5.49
CA PHE A 118 23.40 -18.51 4.96
C PHE A 118 23.38 -18.40 3.44
N ALA A 119 23.35 -19.53 2.75
CA ALA A 119 23.38 -19.60 1.29
C ALA A 119 22.01 -19.79 0.65
N GLY A 120 20.97 -20.10 1.44
CA GLY A 120 19.61 -20.24 0.93
C GLY A 120 19.00 -18.89 0.52
N PRO A 121 17.89 -18.89 -0.23
CA PRO A 121 17.21 -17.65 -0.61
C PRO A 121 16.62 -16.93 0.62
N VAL A 122 16.85 -15.65 0.71
CA VAL A 122 16.24 -14.74 1.69
C VAL A 122 15.30 -13.79 0.98
N ILE A 123 14.03 -13.84 1.32
CA ILE A 123 13.00 -12.94 0.79
C ILE A 123 12.70 -11.89 1.87
N TYR A 124 13.06 -10.65 1.61
CA TYR A 124 12.86 -9.55 2.55
C TYR A 124 11.68 -8.70 2.10
N THR A 125 10.74 -8.45 3.03
CA THR A 125 9.49 -7.70 2.74
C THR A 125 9.36 -6.40 3.52
N GLY A 126 10.30 -6.10 4.42
CA GLY A 126 10.35 -4.85 5.18
C GLY A 126 10.90 -3.68 4.36
N ALA A 127 10.99 -2.50 4.98
CA ALA A 127 11.54 -1.31 4.32
C ALA A 127 13.03 -1.50 3.99
N VAL A 128 13.37 -1.35 2.72
CA VAL A 128 14.72 -1.67 2.23
C VAL A 128 15.79 -0.72 2.78
N ASP A 129 15.46 0.53 2.99
CA ASP A 129 16.36 1.51 3.61
C ASP A 129 16.70 1.12 5.06
N GLU A 130 15.72 0.63 5.82
CA GLU A 130 15.93 0.15 7.17
C GLU A 130 16.76 -1.13 7.23
N LEU A 131 16.63 -2.03 6.25
CA LEU A 131 17.48 -3.21 6.12
C LEU A 131 18.97 -2.82 6.04
N PHE A 132 19.26 -1.71 5.40
CA PHE A 132 20.62 -1.17 5.24
C PHE A 132 20.92 -0.01 6.20
N ALA A 133 20.24 0.05 7.35
CA ALA A 133 20.42 1.06 8.40
C ALA A 133 20.37 2.51 7.85
N CYS A 134 19.51 2.76 6.87
CA CYS A 134 19.29 4.06 6.24
C CYS A 134 20.57 4.72 5.73
N ARG A 135 21.57 3.96 5.30
CA ARG A 135 22.94 4.47 4.99
C ARG A 135 22.99 5.51 3.88
N PHE A 136 21.95 5.60 3.04
CA PHE A 136 21.82 6.63 1.99
C PHE A 136 20.77 7.70 2.33
N GLY A 137 20.18 7.63 3.51
CA GLY A 137 19.03 8.40 3.96
C GLY A 137 17.74 7.57 3.97
N ARG A 138 16.74 8.04 4.71
CA ARG A 138 15.43 7.39 4.74
C ARG A 138 14.70 7.57 3.42
N LEU A 139 14.05 6.51 2.96
CA LEU A 139 13.05 6.59 1.91
C LEU A 139 11.77 7.23 2.47
N PRO A 140 11.20 8.23 1.79
CA PRO A 140 9.98 8.87 2.25
C PRO A 140 8.76 7.96 2.11
N TYR A 141 8.01 7.80 3.21
CA TYR A 141 6.74 7.09 3.24
C TYR A 141 5.64 7.95 3.89
N ARG A 142 4.38 7.60 3.62
CA ARG A 142 3.25 8.00 4.42
C ARG A 142 2.95 6.91 5.43
N THR A 143 2.50 7.31 6.62
CA THR A 143 1.95 6.44 7.65
C THR A 143 0.50 6.80 7.94
N LEU A 144 -0.20 5.97 8.69
CA LEU A 144 -1.59 6.15 9.05
C LEU A 144 -1.75 6.06 10.56
N GLU A 145 -2.39 7.06 11.14
CA GLU A 145 -2.96 7.01 12.48
C GLU A 145 -4.39 6.48 12.38
N PHE A 146 -4.75 5.51 13.23
CA PHE A 146 -6.10 4.97 13.33
C PHE A 146 -6.72 5.36 14.65
N ARG A 147 -7.81 6.13 14.59
CA ARG A 147 -8.63 6.47 15.77
C ARG A 147 -9.86 5.60 15.78
N PHE A 148 -9.90 4.65 16.72
CA PHE A 148 -11.04 3.75 16.92
C PHE A 148 -12.05 4.36 17.87
N GLU A 149 -13.32 4.36 17.46
CA GLU A 149 -14.44 4.88 18.23
C GLU A 149 -15.58 3.88 18.26
N ASN A 150 -16.23 3.74 19.43
CA ASN A 150 -17.39 2.88 19.62
C ASN A 150 -18.64 3.71 19.84
N TYR A 151 -19.72 3.34 19.16
CA TYR A 151 -21.00 4.05 19.24
C TYR A 151 -22.14 3.10 19.64
N PRO A 152 -23.10 3.56 20.47
CA PRO A 152 -24.27 2.80 20.90
C PRO A 152 -25.39 2.88 19.85
N VAL A 153 -25.06 2.57 18.59
CA VAL A 153 -25.98 2.54 17.46
C VAL A 153 -25.74 1.29 16.62
N GLU A 154 -26.71 0.88 15.85
CA GLU A 154 -26.56 -0.31 15.01
C GLU A 154 -25.54 -0.09 13.90
N PHE A 155 -25.61 1.05 13.19
CA PHE A 155 -24.66 1.49 12.18
C PHE A 155 -24.39 2.98 12.31
N TRP A 156 -23.16 3.38 12.10
CA TRP A 156 -22.71 4.77 12.09
C TRP A 156 -22.90 5.43 10.72
N GLN A 157 -22.62 4.68 9.66
CA GLN A 157 -22.67 5.14 8.28
C GLN A 157 -23.41 4.13 7.38
N SER A 158 -23.65 4.49 6.12
CA SER A 158 -24.41 3.66 5.19
C SER A 158 -23.58 2.61 4.46
N HIS A 159 -22.26 2.67 4.54
CA HIS A 159 -21.33 1.80 3.82
C HIS A 159 -20.13 1.43 4.70
N GLY A 160 -19.48 0.31 4.36
CA GLY A 160 -18.31 -0.18 5.12
C GLY A 160 -17.13 0.78 5.11
N THR A 161 -16.91 1.47 4.00
CA THR A 161 -15.86 2.50 3.89
C THR A 161 -16.43 3.73 3.20
N VAL A 162 -16.21 4.89 3.82
CA VAL A 162 -16.58 6.21 3.29
C VAL A 162 -15.35 7.10 3.27
N ASN A 163 -15.00 7.64 2.09
CA ASN A 163 -13.90 8.58 1.94
C ASN A 163 -14.38 10.02 2.19
N TYR A 164 -13.60 10.75 2.98
CA TYR A 164 -13.81 12.17 3.30
C TYR A 164 -12.81 12.99 2.50
N THR A 165 -13.29 13.59 1.44
CA THR A 165 -12.40 14.08 0.39
C THR A 165 -12.04 15.57 0.53
N VAL A 166 -12.72 16.36 1.35
CA VAL A 166 -12.54 17.81 1.35
C VAL A 166 -12.01 18.34 2.67
N SER A 167 -12.86 18.51 3.70
CA SER A 167 -12.59 19.37 4.84
C SER A 167 -12.14 18.65 6.11
N GLU A 168 -12.47 17.37 6.23
CA GLU A 168 -12.19 16.59 7.43
C GLU A 168 -10.69 16.28 7.57
N GLU A 169 -10.22 16.19 8.81
CA GLU A 169 -8.84 15.79 9.12
C GLU A 169 -8.52 14.37 8.62
N TRP A 170 -9.48 13.45 8.75
CA TRP A 170 -9.33 12.06 8.29
C TRP A 170 -9.60 11.91 6.80
N THR A 171 -8.97 10.93 6.19
CA THR A 171 -9.15 10.59 4.78
C THR A 171 -10.31 9.65 4.55
N ARG A 172 -10.61 8.78 5.54
CA ARG A 172 -11.75 7.84 5.48
C ARG A 172 -12.19 7.40 6.87
N ILE A 173 -13.42 6.87 6.89
CA ILE A 173 -13.96 6.10 8.02
C ILE A 173 -14.28 4.70 7.52
N THR A 174 -13.79 3.69 8.24
CA THR A 174 -14.15 2.29 8.05
C THR A 174 -15.05 1.83 9.19
N GLU A 175 -16.22 1.25 8.85
CA GLU A 175 -17.12 0.59 9.78
C GLU A 175 -17.08 -0.92 9.56
N PHE A 176 -16.53 -1.64 10.54
CA PHE A 176 -16.12 -3.03 10.37
C PHE A 176 -17.26 -4.02 10.18
N LYS A 177 -18.45 -3.76 10.71
CA LYS A 177 -19.61 -4.66 10.58
C LYS A 177 -19.96 -4.98 9.13
N TYR A 178 -19.89 -3.99 8.24
CA TYR A 178 -20.13 -4.19 6.82
C TYR A 178 -19.12 -5.14 6.16
N LEU A 179 -17.87 -5.09 6.61
CA LEU A 179 -16.79 -5.90 6.06
C LEU A 179 -16.75 -7.31 6.64
N THR A 180 -17.08 -7.45 7.93
CA THR A 180 -16.96 -8.71 8.68
C THR A 180 -18.26 -9.51 8.75
N GLY A 181 -19.40 -8.88 8.42
CA GLY A 181 -20.73 -9.50 8.56
C GLY A 181 -21.17 -9.68 10.04
N GLN A 182 -20.51 -9.02 11.00
CA GLN A 182 -20.88 -9.11 12.40
C GLN A 182 -22.28 -8.55 12.65
N VAL A 183 -23.10 -9.32 13.34
CA VAL A 183 -24.43 -8.92 13.82
C VAL A 183 -24.32 -8.59 15.31
N LYS A 184 -24.29 -7.32 15.63
CA LYS A 184 -24.31 -6.82 17.02
C LYS A 184 -25.20 -5.59 17.07
N PRO A 185 -26.47 -5.73 17.47
CA PRO A 185 -27.37 -4.60 17.64
C PRO A 185 -26.82 -3.61 18.66
N GLU A 186 -27.18 -2.34 18.49
CA GLU A 186 -26.92 -1.27 19.46
C GLU A 186 -25.41 -1.01 19.75
N CYS A 187 -24.51 -1.49 18.91
CA CYS A 187 -23.08 -1.20 19.08
C CYS A 187 -22.36 -1.33 17.75
N THR A 188 -21.58 -0.31 17.38
CA THR A 188 -20.69 -0.36 16.22
C THR A 188 -19.34 0.25 16.53
N THR A 189 -18.30 -0.22 15.85
CA THR A 189 -16.94 0.33 15.91
C THR A 189 -16.56 0.87 14.55
N ILE A 190 -16.06 2.09 14.56
CA ILE A 190 -15.47 2.72 13.37
C ILE A 190 -13.98 2.98 13.60
N ALA A 191 -13.24 3.11 12.50
CA ALA A 191 -11.87 3.62 12.49
C ALA A 191 -11.77 4.82 11.56
N LYS A 192 -11.28 5.94 12.07
CA LYS A 192 -10.88 7.11 11.30
C LYS A 192 -9.41 6.97 10.91
N GLU A 193 -9.09 7.13 9.64
CA GLU A 193 -7.73 7.07 9.12
C GLU A 193 -7.19 8.47 8.86
N ILE A 194 -6.06 8.83 9.47
CA ILE A 194 -5.38 10.11 9.32
C ILE A 194 -4.00 9.84 8.72
N SER A 195 -3.72 10.40 7.57
CA SER A 195 -2.43 10.21 6.87
C SER A 195 -1.44 11.31 7.26
N HIS A 196 -0.23 10.91 7.61
CA HIS A 196 0.87 11.84 7.86
C HIS A 196 2.22 11.30 7.39
N ALA A 197 3.27 12.11 7.42
CA ALA A 197 4.61 11.68 7.03
C ALA A 197 5.14 10.63 8.01
N TYR A 198 5.75 9.56 7.48
CA TYR A 198 6.44 8.57 8.28
C TYR A 198 7.77 9.14 8.81
N THR A 199 7.98 9.08 10.11
CA THR A 199 9.19 9.59 10.76
C THR A 199 10.18 8.49 11.15
N GLY A 200 9.73 7.25 11.17
CA GLY A 200 10.47 6.09 11.66
C GLY A 200 10.35 5.89 13.17
N ALA A 201 9.36 6.53 13.81
CA ALA A 201 9.05 6.27 15.22
C ALA A 201 8.58 4.81 15.40
N PRO A 202 8.89 4.18 16.55
CA PRO A 202 8.61 2.76 16.76
C PRO A 202 7.12 2.37 16.65
N GLU A 203 6.23 3.31 16.94
CA GLU A 203 4.77 3.15 16.84
C GLU A 203 4.22 3.36 15.44
N GLU A 204 5.02 3.90 14.53
CA GLU A 204 4.62 4.17 13.15
C GLU A 204 4.91 2.97 12.24
N THR A 205 4.07 2.79 11.26
CA THR A 205 4.26 1.79 10.19
C THR A 205 4.29 2.50 8.84
N PRO A 206 5.29 2.28 7.98
CA PRO A 206 5.26 2.81 6.63
C PRO A 206 4.18 2.09 5.81
N TYR A 207 3.24 2.86 5.24
CA TYR A 207 2.14 2.30 4.45
C TYR A 207 2.28 2.53 2.95
N TYR A 208 2.70 3.74 2.56
CA TYR A 208 2.71 4.15 1.16
C TYR A 208 4.03 4.82 0.81
N ALA A 209 4.72 4.29 -0.20
CA ALA A 209 5.89 4.93 -0.79
C ALA A 209 5.50 6.23 -1.51
N ILE A 210 6.28 7.28 -1.34
CA ILE A 210 6.11 8.55 -2.04
C ILE A 210 6.92 8.51 -3.33
N ILE A 211 6.25 8.19 -4.43
CA ILE A 211 6.89 7.95 -5.72
C ILE A 211 7.11 9.28 -6.46
N ASN A 212 8.38 9.61 -6.68
CA ASN A 212 8.82 10.71 -7.52
C ASN A 212 10.27 10.43 -8.00
N PRO A 213 10.80 11.17 -8.99
CA PRO A 213 12.13 10.89 -9.54
C PRO A 213 13.29 10.95 -8.54
N GLU A 214 13.21 11.79 -7.51
CA GLU A 214 14.23 11.90 -6.47
C GLU A 214 14.23 10.65 -5.57
N ASN A 215 13.05 10.24 -5.12
CA ASN A 215 12.90 9.07 -4.28
C ASN A 215 13.20 7.78 -5.03
N ASP A 216 12.84 7.70 -6.31
CA ASP A 216 13.20 6.58 -7.17
C ASP A 216 14.73 6.46 -7.35
N ALA A 217 15.43 7.59 -7.49
CA ALA A 217 16.88 7.59 -7.53
C ALA A 217 17.51 7.16 -6.20
N LEU A 218 16.92 7.53 -5.08
CA LEU A 218 17.35 7.07 -3.76
C LEU A 218 17.10 5.58 -3.58
N TYR A 219 15.92 5.09 -3.99
CA TYR A 219 15.57 3.67 -3.97
C TYR A 219 16.53 2.83 -4.84
N ALA A 220 16.87 3.30 -6.05
CA ALA A 220 17.79 2.61 -6.95
C ALA A 220 19.14 2.32 -6.28
N ARG A 221 19.65 3.23 -5.43
CA ARG A 221 20.89 3.00 -4.66
C ARG A 221 20.78 1.85 -3.66
N TYR A 222 19.60 1.69 -3.03
CA TYR A 222 19.33 0.56 -2.13
C TYR A 222 19.16 -0.74 -2.91
N GLN A 223 18.53 -0.68 -4.08
CA GLN A 223 18.38 -1.83 -4.97
C GLN A 223 19.75 -2.35 -5.43
N GLU A 224 20.62 -1.48 -5.93
CA GLU A 224 22.00 -1.82 -6.29
C GLU A 224 22.78 -2.46 -5.13
N LEU A 225 22.51 -1.98 -3.91
CA LEU A 225 23.16 -2.54 -2.71
C LEU A 225 22.61 -3.93 -2.40
N ALA A 226 21.32 -4.17 -2.53
CA ALA A 226 20.69 -5.47 -2.32
C ALA A 226 21.15 -6.49 -3.38
N GLU A 227 21.33 -6.07 -4.63
CA GLU A 227 21.79 -6.92 -5.74
C GLU A 227 23.21 -7.50 -5.55
N ARG A 228 24.01 -6.93 -4.64
CA ARG A 228 25.33 -7.50 -4.27
C ARG A 228 25.20 -8.83 -3.54
N TYR A 229 24.05 -9.10 -2.95
CA TYR A 229 23.75 -10.35 -2.26
C TYR A 229 22.92 -11.24 -3.18
N GLY A 230 23.57 -12.18 -3.86
CA GLY A 230 22.94 -13.01 -4.90
C GLY A 230 21.78 -13.89 -4.43
N ASN A 231 21.62 -14.06 -3.11
CA ASN A 231 20.53 -14.81 -2.49
C ASN A 231 19.54 -13.94 -1.71
N LEU A 232 19.63 -12.59 -1.77
CA LEU A 232 18.67 -11.66 -1.20
C LEU A 232 17.67 -11.20 -2.28
N TYR A 233 16.40 -11.39 -2.01
CA TYR A 233 15.30 -11.01 -2.88
C TYR A 233 14.38 -10.01 -2.17
N LEU A 234 14.16 -8.86 -2.78
CA LEU A 234 13.22 -7.86 -2.30
C LEU A 234 11.83 -8.17 -2.84
N LEU A 235 10.83 -8.21 -1.97
CA LEU A 235 9.44 -8.48 -2.34
C LEU A 235 8.48 -7.64 -1.50
N GLY A 236 7.55 -6.95 -2.13
CA GLY A 236 6.50 -6.23 -1.44
C GLY A 236 6.65 -4.72 -1.43
N ARG A 237 5.61 -4.04 -0.94
CA ARG A 237 5.48 -2.58 -1.00
C ARG A 237 6.69 -1.84 -0.45
N LEU A 238 7.24 -2.30 0.66
CA LEU A 238 8.31 -1.62 1.37
C LEU A 238 9.68 -1.97 0.79
N ALA A 239 9.89 -3.26 0.50
CA ALA A 239 11.15 -3.73 -0.04
C ALA A 239 11.37 -3.27 -1.49
N GLU A 240 10.32 -3.25 -2.32
CA GLU A 240 10.39 -2.83 -3.72
C GLU A 240 10.03 -1.34 -3.91
N TYR A 241 9.78 -0.61 -2.82
CA TYR A 241 9.38 0.81 -2.82
C TYR A 241 8.28 1.12 -3.84
N LYS A 242 7.22 0.29 -3.86
CA LYS A 242 6.20 0.29 -4.90
C LYS A 242 4.83 0.01 -4.33
N TYR A 243 3.80 0.62 -4.90
CA TYR A 243 2.44 0.31 -4.53
C TYR A 243 1.96 -0.99 -5.18
N TYR A 244 1.45 -1.91 -4.36
CA TYR A 244 0.79 -3.13 -4.80
C TYR A 244 -0.61 -3.25 -4.19
N ASN A 245 -1.61 -3.65 -4.98
CA ASN A 245 -2.82 -4.26 -4.46
C ASN A 245 -2.54 -5.71 -4.05
N MET A 246 -3.46 -6.34 -3.30
CA MET A 246 -3.26 -7.69 -2.77
C MET A 246 -3.09 -8.75 -3.88
N ASP A 247 -3.87 -8.65 -4.94
CA ASP A 247 -3.77 -9.50 -6.13
C ASP A 247 -2.41 -9.38 -6.82
N ALA A 248 -1.97 -8.15 -7.03
CA ALA A 248 -0.70 -7.86 -7.69
C ALA A 248 0.51 -8.36 -6.89
N ILE A 249 0.50 -8.23 -5.55
CA ILE A 249 1.62 -8.75 -4.74
C ILE A 249 1.61 -10.27 -4.66
N VAL A 250 0.45 -10.91 -4.67
CA VAL A 250 0.36 -12.39 -4.76
C VAL A 250 0.92 -12.88 -6.11
N ALA A 251 0.54 -12.24 -7.23
CA ALA A 251 1.10 -12.56 -8.54
C ALA A 251 2.63 -12.40 -8.54
N ARG A 252 3.13 -11.29 -8.00
CA ARG A 252 4.58 -11.03 -7.89
C ARG A 252 5.30 -12.08 -7.03
N ALA A 253 4.69 -12.55 -5.95
CA ALA A 253 5.24 -13.61 -5.11
C ALA A 253 5.31 -14.95 -5.86
N LEU A 254 4.30 -15.30 -6.64
CA LEU A 254 4.30 -16.51 -7.48
C LEU A 254 5.37 -16.46 -8.55
N GLU A 255 5.54 -15.33 -9.25
CA GLU A 255 6.63 -15.11 -10.21
C GLU A 255 8.02 -15.31 -9.57
N LEU A 256 8.21 -14.82 -8.34
CA LEU A 256 9.47 -15.03 -7.61
C LEU A 256 9.65 -16.52 -7.27
N CYS A 257 8.60 -17.22 -6.84
CA CYS A 257 8.67 -18.66 -6.57
C CYS A 257 9.07 -19.45 -7.81
N ASP A 258 8.49 -19.15 -8.98
CA ASP A 258 8.86 -19.79 -10.25
C ASP A 258 10.33 -19.54 -10.59
N THR A 259 10.79 -18.31 -10.44
CA THR A 259 12.19 -17.94 -10.66
C THR A 259 13.17 -18.69 -9.73
N LEU A 260 12.79 -18.87 -8.46
CA LEU A 260 13.61 -19.61 -7.48
C LEU A 260 13.63 -21.10 -7.82
N ALA A 261 12.49 -21.67 -8.20
CA ALA A 261 12.39 -23.06 -8.61
C ALA A 261 13.27 -23.38 -9.85
N GLU A 262 13.29 -22.48 -10.85
CA GLU A 262 14.15 -22.61 -12.03
C GLU A 262 15.65 -22.55 -11.71
N LYS A 263 16.03 -21.81 -10.66
CA LYS A 263 17.41 -21.73 -10.17
C LYS A 263 17.82 -22.92 -9.31
N GLY A 264 16.90 -23.81 -8.96
CA GLY A 264 17.14 -24.94 -8.08
C GLY A 264 17.35 -24.57 -6.62
N ALA A 265 16.77 -23.45 -6.23
CA ALA A 265 16.87 -22.88 -4.88
C ALA A 265 15.71 -23.35 -3.98
#